data_692d040c60ec556234203c8ea541eed2
#
_entry.id   692d040c60ec556234203c8ea541eed2
#
_cell.length_a   1.000
_cell.length_b   1.000
_cell.length_c   1.000
_cell.angle_alpha   90.00
_cell.angle_beta   90.00
_cell.angle_gamma   90.00
#
_symmetry.space_group_name_H-M   'P 1'
#
loop_
_entity.id
_entity.type
_entity.pdbx_description
1 polymer ?
#
loop_
_entity_poly.entity_id
_entity_poly.type
_entity_poly.pdbx_seq_one_letter_code
_entity_poly.pdbx_strand_id
1 'polypeptide(L)'
;GSSGDSAKIGSSGYSAKIGSSGDSAQIGSSGDSAKIGSSGYSAQIGSSGDSAKIGSSGDSAQIGSSGDYAQIDSTGEDSVICCAGHNSKVKAKKGSWITLSEWKRDDEKGRWIPVCVKTEFVDGEKIKEDTYYMLENGEFVEKE
;
A
#
# COMPACT_ATOMS: atom_id res chain seq x y z
N GLY A 1 0.16 16.37 10.99
CA GLY A 1 -0.86 16.50 9.96
C GLY A 1 -0.68 17.76 9.13
N SER A 2 -1.20 17.76 7.93
CA SER A 2 -1.14 18.92 7.03
C SER A 2 -2.45 19.02 6.22
N SER A 3 -2.89 20.24 5.97
CA SER A 3 -4.00 20.52 5.07
C SER A 3 -3.55 21.35 3.86
N GLY A 4 -2.26 21.67 3.76
CA GLY A 4 -1.73 22.43 2.62
C GLY A 4 -1.63 21.58 1.36
N ASP A 5 -2.03 22.16 0.23
CA ASP A 5 -1.84 21.52 -1.07
C ASP A 5 -0.36 21.34 -1.36
N SER A 6 -0.02 20.21 -1.99
CA SER A 6 1.37 19.86 -2.31
C SER A 6 2.29 19.78 -1.08
N ALA A 7 1.73 19.59 0.11
CA ALA A 7 2.53 19.43 1.33
C ALA A 7 3.45 18.23 1.24
N LYS A 8 4.64 18.37 1.80
CA LYS A 8 5.62 17.28 1.88
C LYS A 8 5.79 16.90 3.34
N ILE A 9 5.51 15.63 3.68
CA ILE A 9 5.56 15.18 5.06
C ILE A 9 6.44 13.94 5.11
N GLY A 10 7.45 13.98 5.97
CA GLY A 10 8.32 12.84 6.21
C GLY A 10 8.33 12.47 7.67
N SER A 11 8.47 11.18 7.97
CA SER A 11 8.62 10.69 9.34
C SER A 11 9.50 9.45 9.38
N SER A 12 10.36 9.38 10.38
CA SER A 12 11.16 8.19 10.67
C SER A 12 10.81 7.59 12.04
N GLY A 13 9.82 8.17 12.73
CA GLY A 13 9.42 7.71 14.06
C GLY A 13 8.68 6.38 14.04
N TYR A 14 9.03 5.50 14.97
CA TYR A 14 8.30 4.26 15.22
C TYR A 14 6.84 4.59 15.59
N SER A 15 5.90 3.88 14.99
CA SER A 15 4.46 4.08 15.22
C SER A 15 3.96 5.51 14.93
N ALA A 16 4.63 6.24 14.04
CA ALA A 16 4.23 7.58 13.68
C ALA A 16 2.83 7.60 13.06
N LYS A 17 2.09 8.66 13.35
CA LYS A 17 0.76 8.90 12.77
C LYS A 17 0.83 10.13 11.88
N ILE A 18 0.55 9.95 10.60
CA ILE A 18 0.65 11.01 9.61
C ILE A 18 -0.69 11.17 8.92
N GLY A 19 -1.18 12.41 8.87
CA GLY A 19 -2.41 12.71 8.15
C GLY A 19 -2.24 13.90 7.23
N SER A 20 -2.85 13.83 6.05
CA SER A 20 -2.89 14.96 5.12
C SER A 20 -4.25 15.02 4.42
N SER A 21 -4.77 16.23 4.28
CA SER A 21 -5.99 16.48 3.50
C SER A 21 -5.73 17.33 2.26
N GLY A 22 -4.49 17.77 2.07
CA GLY A 22 -4.14 18.59 0.89
C GLY A 22 -3.99 17.77 -0.38
N ASP A 23 -4.41 18.35 -1.50
CA ASP A 23 -4.24 17.71 -2.81
C ASP A 23 -2.75 17.62 -3.19
N SER A 24 -2.40 16.59 -3.94
CA SER A 24 -1.03 16.35 -4.39
C SER A 24 0.00 16.28 -3.26
N ALA A 25 -0.43 15.96 -2.05
CA ALA A 25 0.50 15.82 -0.92
C ALA A 25 1.45 14.65 -1.13
N GLN A 26 2.69 14.82 -0.70
CA GLN A 26 3.72 13.80 -0.74
C GLN A 26 4.02 13.35 0.69
N ILE A 27 3.81 12.07 0.98
CA ILE A 27 3.95 11.54 2.34
C ILE A 27 4.92 10.37 2.32
N GLY A 28 5.95 10.44 3.14
CA GLY A 28 6.90 9.36 3.30
C GLY A 28 7.06 8.95 4.76
N SER A 29 7.21 7.65 5.00
CA SER A 29 7.53 7.14 6.33
C SER A 29 8.51 5.98 6.23
N SER A 30 9.54 6.01 7.07
CA SER A 30 10.48 4.88 7.22
C SER A 30 10.32 4.17 8.56
N GLY A 31 9.45 4.67 9.42
CA GLY A 31 9.22 4.05 10.74
C GLY A 31 8.31 2.83 10.67
N ASP A 32 8.63 1.81 11.47
CA ASP A 32 7.77 0.64 11.58
C ASP A 32 6.45 0.97 12.26
N SER A 33 5.41 0.24 11.88
CA SER A 33 4.06 0.40 12.41
C SER A 33 3.47 1.80 12.21
N ALA A 34 3.97 2.55 11.24
CA ALA A 34 3.43 3.87 10.93
C ALA A 34 2.00 3.77 10.41
N LYS A 35 1.19 4.76 10.77
CA LYS A 35 -0.17 4.91 10.27
C LYS A 35 -0.26 6.17 9.43
N ILE A 36 -0.61 6.00 8.16
CA ILE A 36 -0.63 7.10 7.20
C ILE A 36 -2.03 7.23 6.62
N GLY A 37 -2.59 8.43 6.68
CA GLY A 37 -3.88 8.73 6.10
C GLY A 37 -3.80 9.91 5.15
N SER A 38 -4.47 9.80 3.99
CA SER A 38 -4.58 10.92 3.06
C SER A 38 -5.98 10.97 2.47
N SER A 39 -6.56 12.17 2.38
CA SER A 39 -7.84 12.37 1.71
C SER A 39 -7.72 13.28 0.48
N GLY A 40 -6.52 13.77 0.17
CA GLY A 40 -6.31 14.64 -0.97
C GLY A 40 -6.26 13.91 -2.30
N TYR A 41 -6.69 14.58 -3.36
CA TYR A 41 -6.59 14.09 -4.73
C TYR A 41 -5.11 13.96 -5.15
N SER A 42 -4.80 12.90 -5.90
CA SER A 42 -3.44 12.65 -6.43
C SER A 42 -2.34 12.61 -5.36
N ALA A 43 -2.65 12.20 -4.15
CA ALA A 43 -1.64 12.06 -3.11
C ALA A 43 -0.62 10.97 -3.47
N GLN A 44 0.63 11.20 -3.11
CA GLN A 44 1.72 10.25 -3.28
C GLN A 44 2.18 9.78 -1.90
N ILE A 45 2.08 8.47 -1.64
CA ILE A 45 2.34 7.91 -0.32
C ILE A 45 3.36 6.79 -0.43
N GLY A 46 4.44 6.88 0.33
CA GLY A 46 5.44 5.83 0.39
C GLY A 46 5.74 5.41 1.83
N SER A 47 5.95 4.12 2.04
CA SER A 47 6.38 3.59 3.33
C SER A 47 7.41 2.49 3.14
N SER A 48 8.49 2.53 3.92
CA SER A 48 9.48 1.46 3.93
C SER A 48 9.52 0.70 5.25
N GLY A 49 8.77 1.14 6.26
CA GLY A 49 8.69 0.46 7.55
C GLY A 49 7.76 -0.75 7.51
N ASP A 50 8.08 -1.75 8.35
CA ASP A 50 7.25 -2.95 8.47
C ASP A 50 5.94 -2.64 9.19
N SER A 51 4.91 -3.41 8.88
CA SER A 51 3.58 -3.32 9.49
C SER A 51 2.92 -1.94 9.34
N ALA A 52 3.29 -1.20 8.30
CA ALA A 52 2.67 0.10 8.03
C ALA A 52 1.19 -0.07 7.63
N LYS A 53 0.36 0.84 8.10
CA LYS A 53 -1.04 0.91 7.70
C LYS A 53 -1.27 2.21 6.92
N ILE A 54 -1.71 2.09 5.68
CA ILE A 54 -1.89 3.22 4.78
C ILE A 54 -3.35 3.28 4.34
N GLY A 55 -3.99 4.40 4.59
CA GLY A 55 -5.34 4.67 4.11
C GLY A 55 -5.34 5.86 3.18
N SER A 56 -6.05 5.75 2.06
CA SER A 56 -6.23 6.86 1.14
C SER A 56 -7.69 6.89 0.66
N SER A 57 -8.33 8.05 0.75
CA SER A 57 -9.67 8.24 0.21
C SER A 57 -9.69 9.18 -0.99
N GLY A 58 -8.55 9.73 -1.37
CA GLY A 58 -8.46 10.56 -2.56
C GLY A 58 -8.32 9.73 -3.83
N ASP A 59 -8.91 10.24 -4.91
CA ASP A 59 -8.79 9.59 -6.21
C ASP A 59 -7.40 9.80 -6.80
N SER A 60 -7.00 8.89 -7.69
CA SER A 60 -5.73 8.95 -8.41
C SER A 60 -4.51 8.95 -7.48
N ALA A 61 -4.62 8.35 -6.32
CA ALA A 61 -3.50 8.23 -5.40
C ALA A 61 -2.46 7.23 -5.91
N GLN A 62 -1.20 7.51 -5.62
CA GLN A 62 -0.08 6.62 -5.90
C GLN A 62 0.50 6.16 -4.57
N ILE A 63 0.43 4.86 -4.31
CA ILE A 63 0.77 4.31 -3.00
C ILE A 63 1.78 3.19 -3.15
N GLY A 64 2.88 3.27 -2.44
CA GLY A 64 3.89 2.23 -2.45
C GLY A 64 4.32 1.85 -1.03
N SER A 65 4.58 0.56 -0.82
CA SER A 65 5.15 0.06 0.41
C SER A 65 6.17 -1.03 0.11
N SER A 66 7.36 -0.92 0.70
CA SER A 66 8.39 -1.94 0.59
C SER A 66 8.56 -2.75 1.88
N GLY A 67 7.92 -2.34 2.97
CA GLY A 67 7.97 -3.05 4.24
C GLY A 67 7.09 -4.30 4.26
N ASP A 68 7.45 -5.26 5.10
CA ASP A 68 6.66 -6.48 5.28
C ASP A 68 5.39 -6.19 6.09
N TYR A 69 4.38 -7.02 5.89
CA TYR A 69 3.09 -6.94 6.61
C TYR A 69 2.37 -5.60 6.44
N ALA A 70 2.61 -4.90 5.33
CA ALA A 70 1.90 -3.65 5.07
C ALA A 70 0.42 -3.90 4.79
N GLN A 71 -0.41 -2.97 5.21
CA GLN A 71 -1.84 -3.02 4.98
C GLN A 71 -2.27 -1.70 4.34
N ILE A 72 -2.79 -1.78 3.11
CA ILE A 72 -3.19 -0.61 2.35
C ILE A 72 -4.69 -0.68 2.07
N ASP A 73 -5.40 0.37 2.43
CA ASP A 73 -6.83 0.52 2.18
C ASP A 73 -7.05 1.80 1.38
N SER A 74 -7.33 1.65 0.09
CA SER A 74 -7.62 2.78 -0.80
C SER A 74 -9.09 2.77 -1.18
N THR A 75 -9.82 3.79 -0.78
CA THR A 75 -11.24 3.94 -1.12
C THR A 75 -11.47 4.95 -2.24
N GLY A 76 -10.42 5.59 -2.73
CA GLY A 76 -10.48 6.45 -3.91
C GLY A 76 -10.39 5.67 -5.21
N GLU A 77 -10.94 6.23 -6.28
CA GLU A 77 -10.93 5.62 -7.59
C GLU A 77 -9.58 5.83 -8.32
N ASP A 78 -9.30 4.97 -9.31
CA ASP A 78 -8.20 5.15 -10.26
C ASP A 78 -6.82 5.27 -9.60
N SER A 79 -6.59 4.54 -8.53
CA SER A 79 -5.33 4.56 -7.79
C SER A 79 -4.36 3.48 -8.29
N VAL A 80 -3.07 3.71 -8.13
CA VAL A 80 -2.02 2.72 -8.40
C VAL A 80 -1.34 2.36 -7.09
N ILE A 81 -1.36 1.07 -6.74
CA ILE A 81 -0.89 0.60 -5.44
C ILE A 81 0.12 -0.53 -5.64
N CYS A 82 1.29 -0.40 -5.03
CA CYS A 82 2.35 -1.41 -5.10
C CYS A 82 2.80 -1.80 -3.71
N CYS A 83 2.76 -3.11 -3.41
CA CYS A 83 3.33 -3.69 -2.20
C CYS A 83 4.43 -4.67 -2.59
N ALA A 84 5.66 -4.35 -2.21
CA ALA A 84 6.82 -5.20 -2.49
C ALA A 84 7.16 -6.16 -1.35
N GLY A 85 6.70 -5.87 -0.13
CA GLY A 85 7.04 -6.64 1.06
C GLY A 85 6.24 -7.94 1.22
N HIS A 86 6.79 -8.84 2.03
CA HIS A 86 6.18 -10.12 2.36
C HIS A 86 4.90 -9.94 3.17
N ASN A 87 3.89 -10.78 2.92
CA ASN A 87 2.62 -10.79 3.65
C ASN A 87 1.88 -9.43 3.68
N SER A 88 2.04 -8.65 2.64
CA SER A 88 1.29 -7.39 2.51
C SER A 88 -0.06 -7.61 1.86
N LYS A 89 -1.05 -6.83 2.26
CA LYS A 89 -2.39 -6.91 1.70
C LYS A 89 -2.91 -5.55 1.27
N VAL A 90 -3.71 -5.56 0.22
CA VAL A 90 -4.26 -4.36 -0.40
C VAL A 90 -5.76 -4.50 -0.61
N LYS A 91 -6.47 -3.43 -0.31
CA LYS A 91 -7.89 -3.26 -0.62
C LYS A 91 -8.03 -1.98 -1.46
N ALA A 92 -8.73 -2.08 -2.59
CA ALA A 92 -8.84 -0.96 -3.52
C ALA A 92 -10.23 -0.86 -4.14
N LYS A 93 -10.50 0.25 -4.80
CA LYS A 93 -11.73 0.48 -5.56
C LYS A 93 -11.57 0.05 -7.01
N LYS A 94 -12.71 -0.21 -7.65
CA LYS A 94 -12.78 -0.49 -9.09
C LYS A 94 -12.11 0.63 -9.88
N GLY A 95 -11.35 0.26 -10.89
CA GLY A 95 -10.56 1.21 -11.70
C GLY A 95 -9.11 1.32 -11.27
N SER A 96 -8.75 0.79 -10.12
CA SER A 96 -7.38 0.84 -9.60
C SER A 96 -6.55 -0.36 -10.07
N TRP A 97 -5.23 -0.20 -10.07
CA TRP A 97 -4.28 -1.28 -10.32
C TRP A 97 -3.54 -1.62 -9.04
N ILE A 98 -3.39 -2.90 -8.75
CA ILE A 98 -2.68 -3.37 -7.55
C ILE A 98 -1.57 -4.34 -7.94
N THR A 99 -0.40 -4.16 -7.32
CA THR A 99 0.76 -5.05 -7.47
C THR A 99 1.10 -5.63 -6.11
N LEU A 100 1.21 -6.95 -6.06
CA LEU A 100 1.57 -7.69 -4.85
C LEU A 100 2.74 -8.61 -5.13
N SER A 101 3.50 -8.91 -4.10
CA SER A 101 4.67 -9.79 -4.17
C SER A 101 4.49 -10.97 -3.22
N GLU A 102 4.94 -12.13 -3.67
CA GLU A 102 4.97 -13.34 -2.88
C GLU A 102 6.41 -13.74 -2.59
N TRP A 103 6.72 -14.02 -1.34
CA TRP A 103 8.05 -14.35 -0.87
C TRP A 103 8.05 -15.71 -0.19
N LYS A 104 9.15 -16.42 -0.26
CA LYS A 104 9.34 -17.65 0.50
C LYS A 104 10.70 -17.66 1.19
N ARG A 105 10.80 -18.41 2.27
CA ARG A 105 12.07 -18.66 2.95
C ARG A 105 12.88 -19.67 2.14
N ASP A 106 14.10 -19.29 1.77
CA ASP A 106 15.06 -20.20 1.13
C ASP A 106 16.09 -20.59 2.19
N ASP A 107 16.01 -21.84 2.68
CA ASP A 107 16.87 -22.33 3.75
C ASP A 107 18.32 -22.53 3.27
N GLU A 108 18.52 -22.82 1.98
CA GLU A 108 19.87 -22.94 1.41
C GLU A 108 20.59 -21.59 1.39
N LYS A 109 19.88 -20.54 0.97
CA LYS A 109 20.43 -19.18 0.94
C LYS A 109 20.36 -18.49 2.30
N GLY A 110 19.58 -19.03 3.24
CA GLY A 110 19.39 -18.43 4.56
C GLY A 110 18.66 -17.11 4.55
N ARG A 111 17.79 -16.86 3.56
CA ARG A 111 17.04 -15.59 3.43
C ARG A 111 15.72 -15.79 2.71
N TRP A 112 14.86 -14.79 2.83
CA TRP A 112 13.64 -14.71 2.04
C TRP A 112 13.96 -14.30 0.60
N ILE A 113 13.30 -14.94 -0.36
CA ILE A 113 13.44 -14.63 -1.78
C ILE A 113 12.08 -14.37 -2.40
N PRO A 114 11.98 -13.46 -3.39
CA PRO A 114 10.74 -13.27 -4.12
C PRO A 114 10.50 -14.43 -5.07
N VAL A 115 9.29 -14.95 -5.12
CA VAL A 115 8.91 -16.05 -6.02
C VAL A 115 7.90 -15.63 -7.06
N CYS A 116 7.13 -14.60 -6.81
CA CYS A 116 6.13 -14.10 -7.76
C CYS A 116 5.82 -12.64 -7.48
N VAL A 117 5.70 -11.87 -8.53
CA VAL A 117 5.18 -10.50 -8.49
C VAL A 117 4.09 -10.42 -9.54
N LYS A 118 2.91 -9.94 -9.16
CA LYS A 118 1.78 -9.93 -10.06
C LYS A 118 0.98 -8.65 -9.90
N THR A 119 0.56 -8.09 -11.04
CA THR A 119 -0.27 -6.89 -11.11
C THR A 119 -1.62 -7.26 -11.66
N GLU A 120 -2.68 -6.80 -11.02
CA GLU A 120 -4.05 -7.00 -11.45
C GLU A 120 -4.83 -5.70 -11.43
N PHE A 121 -5.77 -5.58 -12.36
CA PHE A 121 -6.73 -4.50 -12.41
C PHE A 121 -7.95 -4.85 -11.56
N VAL A 122 -8.41 -3.91 -10.76
CA VAL A 122 -9.61 -4.10 -9.94
C VAL A 122 -10.83 -3.85 -10.83
N ASP A 123 -11.39 -4.91 -11.38
CA ASP A 123 -12.51 -4.86 -12.33
C ASP A 123 -13.89 -5.00 -11.64
N GLY A 124 -13.90 -5.30 -10.36
CA GLY A 124 -15.14 -5.53 -9.60
C GLY A 124 -15.69 -6.95 -9.72
N GLU A 125 -15.06 -7.81 -10.51
CA GLU A 125 -15.48 -9.21 -10.73
C GLU A 125 -14.41 -10.20 -10.32
N LYS A 126 -13.35 -10.33 -11.09
CA LYS A 126 -12.21 -11.20 -10.76
C LYS A 126 -11.48 -10.67 -9.53
N ILE A 127 -11.19 -9.39 -9.52
CA ILE A 127 -10.65 -8.67 -8.36
C ILE A 127 -11.73 -7.73 -7.87
N LYS A 128 -12.31 -8.07 -6.73
CA LYS A 128 -13.43 -7.32 -6.15
C LYS A 128 -12.95 -6.02 -5.51
N GLU A 129 -13.76 -4.98 -5.60
CA GLU A 129 -13.48 -3.77 -4.83
C GLU A 129 -13.77 -3.97 -3.35
N ASP A 130 -13.18 -3.14 -2.50
CA ASP A 130 -13.38 -3.14 -1.05
C ASP A 130 -13.07 -4.49 -0.38
N THR A 131 -12.16 -5.26 -0.98
CA THR A 131 -11.76 -6.59 -0.50
C THR A 131 -10.24 -6.64 -0.42
N TYR A 132 -9.70 -7.11 0.71
CA TYR A 132 -8.26 -7.29 0.84
C TYR A 132 -7.78 -8.51 0.05
N TYR A 133 -6.66 -8.34 -0.64
CA TYR A 133 -5.99 -9.40 -1.37
C TYR A 133 -4.54 -9.53 -0.94
N MET A 134 -4.05 -10.76 -0.96
CA MET A 134 -2.64 -11.12 -0.87
C MET A 134 -2.29 -12.00 -2.05
N LEU A 135 -1.02 -12.07 -2.40
CA LEU A 135 -0.54 -12.98 -3.44
C LEU A 135 -0.04 -14.27 -2.80
N GLU A 136 -0.72 -15.39 -3.09
CA GLU A 136 -0.38 -16.71 -2.57
C GLU A 136 -0.41 -17.74 -3.70
N ASN A 137 0.64 -18.53 -3.84
CA ASN A 137 0.78 -19.53 -4.90
C ASN A 137 0.54 -18.95 -6.30
N GLY A 138 0.99 -17.73 -6.53
CA GLY A 138 0.85 -17.03 -7.79
C GLY A 138 -0.54 -16.48 -8.09
N GLU A 139 -1.45 -16.52 -7.13
CA GLU A 139 -2.82 -16.04 -7.29
C GLU A 139 -3.19 -15.00 -6.24
N PHE A 140 -4.05 -14.05 -6.61
CA PHE A 140 -4.63 -13.11 -5.67
C PHE A 140 -5.71 -13.82 -4.85
N VAL A 141 -5.53 -13.85 -3.53
CA VAL A 141 -6.42 -14.54 -2.58
C VAL A 141 -7.06 -13.50 -1.67
N GLU A 142 -8.38 -13.60 -1.51
CA GLU A 142 -9.13 -12.73 -0.61
C GLU A 142 -8.71 -12.96 0.84
N LYS A 143 -8.55 -11.85 1.60
CA LYS A 143 -8.20 -11.87 3.03
C LYS A 143 -9.12 -10.92 3.80
N GLU A 144 -9.19 -11.13 5.08
CA GLU A 144 -9.91 -10.26 6.00
C GLU A 144 -9.02 -9.16 6.60
#